data_9e3e095efdb5d37f66378f9e3ee5c206
#
_entry.id   9e3e095efdb5d37f66378f9e3ee5c206
#
_cell.length_a   1.000
_cell.length_b   1.000
_cell.length_c   1.000
_cell.angle_alpha   90.00
_cell.angle_beta   90.00
_cell.angle_gamma   90.00
#
_symmetry.space_group_name_H-M   'P 1'
#
loop_
_entity.id
_entity.type
_entity.pdbx_description
1 polymer ?
#
loop_
_entity_poly.entity_id
_entity_poly.type
_entity_poly.pdbx_seq_one_letter_code
_entity_poly.pdbx_strand_id
1 'polypeptide(L)'
;MANIRDVARHAGVSVSTVSNVLNGRVDQMRKDTLARIEQAMAALQYQPNRAAQQLKTGQVKMLGLLVPSIVNPSFAALVREIELAAKQNYGYQVLLGDTHRQQAEEIRFLDDLLALGIRGVVVASTFYDRPHFRDALKRGLVMINYDERTLAAPGEAALPVDSVSMDNCAAGSMAAQHLIVQGCRRIAFATASGMTSSRANKIAGYRQALEGAGLPVWVIEGKAQFAYGDAEMAELGKTLAEQIYQSATRPDGIVALNDMLAIGMISAFQRLGVRVPEDISVVGIDNMFLSELFNPALSSVAPPLREMAVKIVDRLMGRLENPELPVEEFLFAPSLVRRQSVINA
;
A
#
# COMPACT_ATOMS: atom_id res chain seq x y z
N MET A 1 26.62 -30.07 4.88
CA MET A 1 26.79 -28.62 4.81
C MET A 1 27.82 -28.18 5.83
N ALA A 2 28.78 -27.34 5.44
CA ALA A 2 29.76 -26.81 6.40
C ALA A 2 29.02 -25.92 7.43
N ASN A 3 29.52 -25.96 8.67
CA ASN A 3 28.98 -25.16 9.77
C ASN A 3 30.01 -24.13 10.28
N ILE A 4 29.62 -23.25 11.16
CA ILE A 4 30.48 -22.17 11.67
C ILE A 4 31.76 -22.72 12.38
N ARG A 5 31.70 -23.92 12.97
CA ARG A 5 32.87 -24.58 13.62
C ARG A 5 33.87 -25.05 12.57
N ASP A 6 33.40 -25.49 11.41
CA ASP A 6 34.27 -25.91 10.31
C ASP A 6 35.00 -24.69 9.72
N VAL A 7 34.33 -23.56 9.56
CA VAL A 7 34.97 -22.28 9.14
C VAL A 7 36.02 -21.85 10.15
N ALA A 8 35.69 -21.87 11.44
CA ALA A 8 36.60 -21.49 12.52
C ALA A 8 37.86 -22.37 12.51
N ARG A 9 37.71 -23.69 12.35
CA ARG A 9 38.81 -24.67 12.25
C ARG A 9 39.68 -24.42 11.02
N HIS A 10 39.03 -24.18 9.85
CA HIS A 10 39.77 -23.95 8.59
C HIS A 10 40.54 -22.62 8.61
N ALA A 11 39.97 -21.59 9.21
CA ALA A 11 40.60 -20.27 9.33
C ALA A 11 41.60 -20.18 10.51
N GLY A 12 41.69 -21.19 11.38
CA GLY A 12 42.57 -21.19 12.57
C GLY A 12 42.19 -20.11 13.59
N VAL A 13 40.88 -19.93 13.82
CA VAL A 13 40.35 -18.93 14.76
C VAL A 13 39.24 -19.50 15.64
N SER A 14 38.81 -18.76 16.65
CA SER A 14 37.68 -19.14 17.48
C SER A 14 36.33 -18.98 16.74
N VAL A 15 35.32 -19.74 17.13
CA VAL A 15 33.94 -19.61 16.63
C VAL A 15 33.40 -18.21 16.90
N SER A 16 33.76 -17.60 18.04
CA SER A 16 33.38 -16.22 18.37
C SER A 16 33.97 -15.18 17.39
N THR A 17 35.22 -15.44 16.94
CA THR A 17 35.87 -14.57 15.94
C THR A 17 35.13 -14.63 14.59
N VAL A 18 34.78 -15.84 14.12
CA VAL A 18 33.96 -15.98 12.90
C VAL A 18 32.60 -15.37 13.10
N SER A 19 31.95 -15.54 14.25
CA SER A 19 30.66 -14.91 14.56
C SER A 19 30.72 -13.37 14.52
N ASN A 20 31.82 -12.77 14.95
CA ASN A 20 32.00 -11.32 14.86
C ASN A 20 32.07 -10.85 13.40
N VAL A 21 32.78 -11.55 12.52
CA VAL A 21 32.80 -11.25 11.07
C VAL A 21 31.40 -11.35 10.48
N LEU A 22 30.66 -12.43 10.78
CA LEU A 22 29.29 -12.63 10.29
C LEU A 22 28.30 -11.55 10.75
N ASN A 23 28.59 -10.90 11.88
CA ASN A 23 27.78 -9.82 12.44
C ASN A 23 28.32 -8.39 12.11
N GLY A 24 29.29 -8.28 11.19
CA GLY A 24 29.88 -7.00 10.78
C GLY A 24 30.75 -6.32 11.84
N ARG A 25 31.07 -7.01 12.95
CA ARG A 25 31.93 -6.46 14.04
C ARG A 25 33.39 -6.67 13.71
N VAL A 26 33.91 -5.92 12.72
CA VAL A 26 35.26 -6.08 12.18
C VAL A 26 36.21 -4.94 12.55
N ASP A 27 35.71 -3.87 13.20
CA ASP A 27 36.45 -2.62 13.45
C ASP A 27 37.74 -2.81 14.25
N GLN A 28 37.84 -3.84 15.09
CA GLN A 28 39.01 -4.17 15.89
C GLN A 28 39.72 -5.43 15.39
N MET A 29 39.35 -5.96 14.21
CA MET A 29 39.93 -7.20 13.69
C MET A 29 41.14 -6.91 12.80
N ARG A 30 42.20 -7.72 12.96
CA ARG A 30 43.36 -7.65 12.05
C ARG A 30 42.92 -8.04 10.63
N LYS A 31 43.37 -7.31 9.63
CA LYS A 31 43.05 -7.55 8.20
C LYS A 31 43.38 -8.97 7.76
N ASP A 32 44.51 -9.50 8.21
CA ASP A 32 44.94 -10.91 8.00
C ASP A 32 43.93 -11.93 8.53
N THR A 33 43.36 -11.68 9.70
CA THR A 33 42.37 -12.56 10.31
C THR A 33 41.06 -12.55 9.54
N LEU A 34 40.62 -11.36 9.10
CA LEU A 34 39.42 -11.21 8.28
C LEU A 34 39.61 -11.98 6.96
N ALA A 35 40.72 -11.75 6.24
CA ALA A 35 41.00 -12.42 4.96
C ALA A 35 41.01 -13.97 5.09
N ARG A 36 41.59 -14.52 6.14
CA ARG A 36 41.59 -15.98 6.40
C ARG A 36 40.17 -16.53 6.61
N ILE A 37 39.32 -15.77 7.32
CA ILE A 37 37.93 -16.18 7.55
C ILE A 37 37.15 -16.13 6.25
N GLU A 38 37.29 -15.10 5.45
CA GLU A 38 36.64 -14.95 4.14
C GLU A 38 37.06 -16.07 3.16
N GLN A 39 38.35 -16.38 3.11
CA GLN A 39 38.88 -17.51 2.33
C GLN A 39 38.31 -18.84 2.80
N ALA A 40 38.25 -19.08 4.11
CA ALA A 40 37.69 -20.30 4.69
C ALA A 40 36.18 -20.44 4.33
N MET A 41 35.43 -19.34 4.42
CA MET A 41 34.02 -19.33 4.03
C MET A 41 33.83 -19.65 2.54
N ALA A 42 34.64 -19.08 1.67
CA ALA A 42 34.61 -19.34 0.25
C ALA A 42 34.99 -20.79 -0.09
N ALA A 43 36.10 -21.31 0.49
CA ALA A 43 36.58 -22.69 0.27
C ALA A 43 35.57 -23.75 0.73
N LEU A 44 34.86 -23.47 1.81
CA LEU A 44 33.86 -24.39 2.38
C LEU A 44 32.45 -24.14 1.81
N GLN A 45 32.29 -23.17 0.89
CA GLN A 45 30.98 -22.70 0.40
C GLN A 45 29.99 -22.45 1.57
N TYR A 46 30.52 -21.94 2.68
CA TYR A 46 29.75 -21.73 3.89
C TYR A 46 28.82 -20.54 3.71
N GLN A 47 27.53 -20.77 3.87
CA GLN A 47 26.52 -19.72 3.98
C GLN A 47 26.02 -19.63 5.43
N PRO A 48 26.01 -18.43 6.01
CA PRO A 48 25.48 -18.24 7.36
C PRO A 48 24.03 -18.73 7.44
N ASN A 49 23.74 -19.62 8.37
CA ASN A 49 22.37 -20.04 8.63
C ASN A 49 21.65 -18.92 9.40
N ARG A 50 20.78 -18.18 8.70
CA ARG A 50 20.00 -17.07 9.28
C ARG A 50 19.13 -17.54 10.45
N ALA A 51 18.55 -18.76 10.38
CA ALA A 51 17.76 -19.31 11.47
C ALA A 51 18.60 -19.53 12.75
N ALA A 52 19.86 -19.98 12.60
CA ALA A 52 20.77 -20.11 13.73
C ALA A 52 21.23 -18.75 14.30
N GLN A 53 21.36 -17.72 13.45
CA GLN A 53 21.63 -16.37 13.91
C GLN A 53 20.43 -15.78 14.66
N GLN A 54 19.22 -16.00 14.16
CA GLN A 54 17.97 -15.60 14.82
C GLN A 54 17.80 -16.23 16.19
N LEU A 55 18.08 -17.54 16.32
CA LEU A 55 18.07 -18.24 17.61
C LEU A 55 19.07 -17.64 18.62
N LYS A 56 20.20 -17.12 18.14
CA LYS A 56 21.23 -16.53 19.00
C LYS A 56 20.96 -15.08 19.37
N THR A 57 20.36 -14.30 18.49
CA THR A 57 20.05 -12.86 18.69
C THR A 57 18.66 -12.63 19.24
N GLY A 58 17.76 -13.61 19.12
CA GLY A 58 16.35 -13.49 19.47
C GLY A 58 15.57 -12.52 18.57
N GLN A 59 16.20 -11.98 17.51
CA GLN A 59 15.60 -10.99 16.63
C GLN A 59 15.45 -11.52 15.21
N VAL A 60 14.22 -11.49 14.72
CA VAL A 60 13.88 -11.75 13.31
C VAL A 60 13.83 -10.41 12.59
N LYS A 61 14.81 -10.15 11.70
CA LYS A 61 14.82 -8.91 10.90
C LYS A 61 13.85 -9.02 9.71
N MET A 62 12.58 -9.20 10.02
CA MET A 62 11.49 -9.26 9.04
C MET A 62 10.29 -8.49 9.56
N LEU A 63 9.54 -7.89 8.65
CA LEU A 63 8.25 -7.26 8.86
C LEU A 63 7.19 -7.99 8.05
N GLY A 64 5.98 -8.11 8.58
CA GLY A 64 4.83 -8.55 7.80
C GLY A 64 4.25 -7.36 7.01
N LEU A 65 3.76 -7.64 5.82
CA LEU A 65 2.94 -6.70 5.05
C LEU A 65 1.73 -7.44 4.49
N LEU A 66 0.57 -7.09 5.01
CA LEU A 66 -0.70 -7.68 4.63
C LEU A 66 -1.42 -6.76 3.65
N VAL A 67 -1.68 -7.27 2.45
CA VAL A 67 -2.41 -6.55 1.39
C VAL A 67 -3.61 -7.34 0.91
N PRO A 68 -4.68 -6.67 0.44
CA PRO A 68 -5.88 -7.36 -0.04
C PRO A 68 -5.69 -8.00 -1.42
N SER A 69 -4.74 -7.53 -2.23
CA SER A 69 -4.42 -8.08 -3.55
C SER A 69 -3.11 -7.52 -4.09
N ILE A 70 -2.19 -8.38 -4.48
CA ILE A 70 -0.95 -7.99 -5.17
C ILE A 70 -1.16 -7.74 -6.68
N VAL A 71 -2.29 -8.15 -7.21
CA VAL A 71 -2.65 -7.88 -8.63
C VAL A 71 -3.01 -6.41 -8.82
N ASN A 72 -3.41 -5.73 -7.73
CA ASN A 72 -3.64 -4.29 -7.75
C ASN A 72 -2.32 -3.52 -7.88
N PRO A 73 -2.08 -2.81 -9.01
CA PRO A 73 -0.84 -2.08 -9.20
C PRO A 73 -0.55 -1.03 -8.12
N SER A 74 -1.59 -0.46 -7.48
CA SER A 74 -1.43 0.49 -6.36
C SER A 74 -0.85 -0.21 -5.13
N PHE A 75 -1.36 -1.40 -4.76
CA PHE A 75 -0.78 -2.18 -3.67
C PHE A 75 0.60 -2.73 -4.02
N ALA A 76 0.84 -3.14 -5.28
CA ALA A 76 2.17 -3.57 -5.71
C ALA A 76 3.21 -2.43 -5.59
N ALA A 77 2.83 -1.19 -5.91
CA ALA A 77 3.67 -0.03 -5.71
C ALA A 77 3.95 0.24 -4.23
N LEU A 78 2.93 0.13 -3.36
CA LEU A 78 3.09 0.25 -1.91
C LEU A 78 4.05 -0.81 -1.35
N VAL A 79 3.88 -2.08 -1.74
CA VAL A 79 4.75 -3.19 -1.33
C VAL A 79 6.21 -2.86 -1.66
N ARG A 80 6.48 -2.40 -2.88
CA ARG A 80 7.81 -2.02 -3.33
C ARG A 80 8.41 -0.91 -2.47
N GLU A 81 7.67 0.17 -2.21
CA GLU A 81 8.18 1.30 -1.44
C GLU A 81 8.41 0.92 0.04
N ILE A 82 7.55 0.10 0.64
CA ILE A 82 7.74 -0.42 2.00
C ILE A 82 8.96 -1.35 2.06
N GLU A 83 9.14 -2.26 1.08
CA GLU A 83 10.32 -3.13 1.01
C GLU A 83 11.61 -2.30 0.92
N LEU A 84 11.64 -1.30 0.05
CA LEU A 84 12.78 -0.42 -0.11
C LEU A 84 13.10 0.33 1.19
N ALA A 85 12.09 0.93 1.85
CA ALA A 85 12.26 1.65 3.11
C ALA A 85 12.77 0.72 4.22
N ALA A 86 12.16 -0.46 4.40
CA ALA A 86 12.55 -1.43 5.43
C ALA A 86 13.98 -1.94 5.23
N LYS A 87 14.37 -2.22 3.98
CA LYS A 87 15.70 -2.73 3.64
C LYS A 87 16.79 -1.67 3.76
N GLN A 88 16.54 -0.47 3.19
CA GLN A 88 17.57 0.57 3.13
C GLN A 88 17.82 1.23 4.49
N ASN A 89 16.75 1.51 5.27
CA ASN A 89 16.90 2.25 6.53
C ASN A 89 17.20 1.34 7.72
N TYR A 90 16.70 0.08 7.70
CA TYR A 90 16.76 -0.80 8.87
C TYR A 90 17.36 -2.19 8.60
N GLY A 91 17.60 -2.56 7.34
CA GLY A 91 18.10 -3.90 6.97
C GLY A 91 17.09 -5.01 7.22
N TYR A 92 15.79 -4.67 7.22
CA TYR A 92 14.69 -5.64 7.38
C TYR A 92 14.20 -6.14 6.03
N GLN A 93 13.72 -7.37 5.99
CA GLN A 93 13.02 -7.97 4.85
C GLN A 93 11.50 -7.91 5.09
N VAL A 94 10.73 -7.94 4.02
CA VAL A 94 9.27 -7.95 4.09
C VAL A 94 8.76 -9.34 3.74
N LEU A 95 7.91 -9.91 4.60
CA LEU A 95 7.09 -11.08 4.32
C LEU A 95 5.72 -10.59 3.88
N LEU A 96 5.35 -10.88 2.63
CA LEU A 96 4.10 -10.44 2.04
C LEU A 96 2.99 -11.47 2.25
N GLY A 97 1.83 -11.01 2.73
CA GLY A 97 0.58 -11.75 2.80
C GLY A 97 -0.45 -11.15 1.82
N ASP A 98 -0.77 -11.89 0.77
CA ASP A 98 -1.90 -11.57 -0.11
C ASP A 98 -3.14 -12.29 0.42
N THR A 99 -4.09 -11.53 0.94
CA THR A 99 -5.24 -12.11 1.66
C THR A 99 -6.47 -12.31 0.80
N HIS A 100 -6.44 -11.83 -0.43
CA HIS A 100 -7.63 -11.86 -1.31
C HIS A 100 -8.90 -11.35 -0.60
N ARG A 101 -8.75 -10.42 0.35
CA ARG A 101 -9.80 -9.88 1.24
C ARG A 101 -10.54 -10.96 2.07
N GLN A 102 -9.93 -12.14 2.26
CA GLN A 102 -10.47 -13.23 3.06
C GLN A 102 -9.98 -13.16 4.50
N GLN A 103 -10.91 -13.08 5.43
CA GLN A 103 -10.59 -13.05 6.86
C GLN A 103 -9.78 -14.27 7.32
N ALA A 104 -10.04 -15.44 6.76
CA ALA A 104 -9.30 -16.65 7.08
C ALA A 104 -7.81 -16.55 6.70
N GLU A 105 -7.50 -15.92 5.57
CA GLU A 105 -6.12 -15.70 5.14
C GLU A 105 -5.43 -14.61 5.98
N GLU A 106 -6.16 -13.58 6.41
CA GLU A 106 -5.63 -12.59 7.35
C GLU A 106 -5.23 -13.25 8.68
N ILE A 107 -6.13 -14.06 9.26
CA ILE A 107 -5.87 -14.78 10.52
C ILE A 107 -4.64 -15.70 10.36
N ARG A 108 -4.61 -16.50 9.30
CA ARG A 108 -3.49 -17.42 9.03
C ARG A 108 -2.17 -16.68 8.93
N PHE A 109 -2.12 -15.59 8.18
CA PHE A 109 -0.92 -14.79 8.01
C PHE A 109 -0.42 -14.20 9.34
N LEU A 110 -1.33 -13.65 10.17
CA LEU A 110 -0.97 -13.13 11.48
C LEU A 110 -0.42 -14.23 12.42
N ASP A 111 -1.01 -15.42 12.38
CA ASP A 111 -0.51 -16.59 13.13
C ASP A 111 0.87 -17.03 12.65
N ASP A 112 1.11 -17.05 11.34
CA ASP A 112 2.40 -17.38 10.75
C ASP A 112 3.48 -16.34 11.14
N LEU A 113 3.15 -15.04 11.16
CA LEU A 113 4.07 -14.00 11.63
C LEU A 113 4.53 -14.28 13.07
N LEU A 114 3.58 -14.56 13.97
CA LEU A 114 3.86 -14.84 15.37
C LEU A 114 4.69 -16.12 15.53
N ALA A 115 4.37 -17.17 14.79
CA ALA A 115 5.11 -18.45 14.79
C ALA A 115 6.56 -18.27 14.30
N LEU A 116 6.79 -17.38 13.33
CA LEU A 116 8.12 -17.04 12.83
C LEU A 116 8.88 -16.06 13.74
N GLY A 117 8.24 -15.54 14.79
CA GLY A 117 8.84 -14.54 15.68
C GLY A 117 8.87 -13.12 15.08
N ILE A 118 8.12 -12.88 14.02
CA ILE A 118 7.94 -11.54 13.42
C ILE A 118 6.97 -10.76 14.29
N ARG A 119 7.37 -9.57 14.72
CA ARG A 119 6.58 -8.76 15.67
C ARG A 119 5.94 -7.53 15.06
N GLY A 120 6.40 -7.07 13.92
CA GLY A 120 5.88 -5.89 13.23
C GLY A 120 5.11 -6.25 11.98
N VAL A 121 3.93 -5.66 11.78
CA VAL A 121 3.12 -5.85 10.58
C VAL A 121 2.51 -4.53 10.10
N VAL A 122 2.56 -4.29 8.80
CA VAL A 122 1.80 -3.26 8.11
C VAL A 122 0.53 -3.89 7.55
N VAL A 123 -0.62 -3.29 7.80
CA VAL A 123 -1.92 -3.79 7.35
C VAL A 123 -2.54 -2.80 6.38
N ALA A 124 -2.69 -3.22 5.13
CA ALA A 124 -3.42 -2.48 4.10
C ALA A 124 -4.80 -3.12 3.86
N SER A 125 -5.52 -3.42 4.96
CA SER A 125 -6.85 -4.01 4.89
C SER A 125 -7.91 -2.91 4.79
N THR A 126 -8.94 -3.16 3.99
CA THR A 126 -10.03 -2.20 3.77
C THR A 126 -11.23 -2.40 4.73
N PHE A 127 -11.06 -3.19 5.78
CA PHE A 127 -12.16 -3.51 6.68
C PHE A 127 -11.97 -2.94 8.07
N TYR A 128 -13.03 -2.32 8.55
CA TYR A 128 -13.13 -1.85 9.93
C TYR A 128 -12.82 -2.97 10.95
N ASP A 129 -12.42 -2.53 12.12
CA ASP A 129 -12.12 -3.28 13.33
C ASP A 129 -12.59 -4.74 13.32
N ARG A 130 -11.64 -5.63 13.06
CA ARG A 130 -11.87 -7.06 13.08
C ARG A 130 -11.30 -7.68 14.34
N PRO A 131 -12.04 -8.57 15.01
CA PRO A 131 -11.60 -9.18 16.26
C PRO A 131 -10.21 -9.82 16.20
N HIS A 132 -9.83 -10.38 15.06
CA HIS A 132 -8.52 -11.04 14.90
C HIS A 132 -7.33 -10.07 14.93
N PHE A 133 -7.50 -8.80 14.50
CA PHE A 133 -6.45 -7.81 14.67
C PHE A 133 -6.25 -7.45 16.14
N ARG A 134 -7.35 -7.29 16.92
CA ARG A 134 -7.26 -7.09 18.37
C ARG A 134 -6.57 -8.24 19.07
N ASP A 135 -6.86 -9.47 18.65
CA ASP A 135 -6.24 -10.66 19.21
C ASP A 135 -4.74 -10.73 18.88
N ALA A 136 -4.37 -10.42 17.65
CA ALA A 136 -2.97 -10.34 17.24
C ALA A 136 -2.17 -9.30 18.04
N LEU A 137 -2.76 -8.12 18.31
CA LEU A 137 -2.15 -7.10 19.17
C LEU A 137 -1.96 -7.60 20.60
N LYS A 138 -2.97 -8.28 21.21
CA LYS A 138 -2.84 -8.89 22.56
C LYS A 138 -1.73 -9.94 22.63
N ARG A 139 -1.46 -10.63 21.54
CA ARG A 139 -0.38 -11.63 21.40
C ARG A 139 0.98 -11.01 21.12
N GLY A 140 1.07 -9.67 21.07
CA GLY A 140 2.30 -8.89 20.99
C GLY A 140 2.76 -8.54 19.57
N LEU A 141 1.87 -8.55 18.57
CA LEU A 141 2.12 -7.90 17.31
C LEU A 141 2.02 -6.38 17.46
N VAL A 142 2.92 -5.67 16.82
CA VAL A 142 2.86 -4.22 16.59
C VAL A 142 2.35 -3.99 15.18
N MET A 143 1.35 -3.14 15.05
CA MET A 143 0.63 -2.95 13.79
C MET A 143 0.60 -1.47 13.39
N ILE A 144 0.74 -1.21 12.09
CA ILE A 144 0.49 0.09 11.46
C ILE A 144 -0.54 -0.11 10.36
N ASN A 145 -1.59 0.71 10.35
CA ASN A 145 -2.59 0.69 9.28
C ASN A 145 -2.19 1.60 8.11
N TYR A 146 -2.39 1.12 6.89
CA TYR A 146 -2.28 1.91 5.66
C TYR A 146 -3.67 2.25 5.13
N ASP A 147 -3.85 3.52 4.76
CA ASP A 147 -5.04 4.10 4.09
C ASP A 147 -6.37 3.94 4.86
N GLU A 148 -6.31 3.57 6.13
CA GLU A 148 -7.50 3.47 6.95
C GLU A 148 -7.30 4.12 8.31
N ARG A 149 -8.16 5.10 8.60
CA ARG A 149 -8.29 5.66 9.94
C ARG A 149 -8.91 4.61 10.85
N THR A 150 -8.31 4.38 11.99
CA THR A 150 -8.84 3.48 13.00
C THR A 150 -10.05 4.11 13.70
N LEU A 151 -11.19 4.13 13.01
CA LEU A 151 -12.45 4.55 13.62
C LEU A 151 -13.00 3.36 14.40
N ALA A 152 -13.23 3.57 15.70
CA ALA A 152 -14.00 2.62 16.49
C ALA A 152 -15.43 2.54 15.97
N ALA A 153 -16.01 1.34 15.96
CA ALA A 153 -17.45 1.20 15.81
C ALA A 153 -18.16 1.97 16.96
N PRO A 154 -19.39 2.48 16.75
CA PRO A 154 -20.10 3.17 17.82
C PRO A 154 -20.18 2.28 19.08
N GLY A 155 -19.59 2.75 20.19
CA GLY A 155 -19.54 2.05 21.47
C GLY A 155 -18.31 1.17 21.70
N GLU A 156 -17.37 1.05 20.75
CA GLU A 156 -16.11 0.33 20.93
C GLU A 156 -14.92 1.29 20.99
N ALA A 157 -13.89 0.89 21.75
CA ALA A 157 -12.62 1.63 21.74
C ALA A 157 -11.87 1.39 20.42
N ALA A 158 -11.32 2.45 19.83
CA ALA A 158 -10.48 2.34 18.66
C ALA A 158 -9.30 1.36 18.89
N LEU A 159 -8.84 0.67 17.84
CA LEU A 159 -7.61 -0.10 17.94
C LEU A 159 -6.44 0.85 18.25
N PRO A 160 -5.55 0.50 19.19
CA PRO A 160 -4.39 1.31 19.54
C PRO A 160 -3.28 1.15 18.49
N VAL A 161 -3.58 1.50 17.23
CA VAL A 161 -2.65 1.38 16.10
C VAL A 161 -2.53 2.71 15.37
N ASP A 162 -1.32 3.03 14.94
CA ASP A 162 -1.09 4.20 14.11
C ASP A 162 -1.66 3.97 12.70
N SER A 163 -2.03 5.05 12.05
CA SER A 163 -2.45 5.03 10.65
C SER A 163 -1.63 6.01 9.81
N VAL A 164 -1.32 5.58 8.60
CA VAL A 164 -0.65 6.41 7.58
C VAL A 164 -1.49 6.36 6.32
N SER A 165 -2.00 7.51 5.90
CA SER A 165 -2.90 7.60 4.76
C SER A 165 -2.61 8.84 3.93
N MET A 166 -2.98 8.80 2.65
CA MET A 166 -3.19 10.02 1.88
C MET A 166 -4.41 10.75 2.44
N ASP A 167 -4.42 12.08 2.39
CA ASP A 167 -5.65 12.84 2.64
C ASP A 167 -6.64 12.57 1.50
N ASN A 168 -7.49 11.58 1.72
CA ASN A 168 -8.49 11.13 0.76
C ASN A 168 -9.56 12.19 0.49
N CYS A 169 -9.85 13.07 1.46
CA CYS A 169 -10.77 14.18 1.27
C CYS A 169 -10.16 15.22 0.31
N ALA A 170 -8.91 15.60 0.56
CA ALA A 170 -8.17 16.47 -0.35
C ALA A 170 -8.04 15.85 -1.76
N ALA A 171 -7.83 14.53 -1.86
CA ALA A 171 -7.74 13.83 -3.14
C ALA A 171 -9.03 13.92 -3.95
N GLY A 172 -10.18 13.63 -3.34
CA GLY A 172 -11.49 13.74 -3.99
C GLY A 172 -11.81 15.18 -4.40
N SER A 173 -11.50 16.15 -3.54
CA SER A 173 -11.66 17.57 -3.82
C SER A 173 -10.77 18.02 -4.99
N MET A 174 -9.50 17.65 -4.99
CA MET A 174 -8.53 18.00 -6.04
C MET A 174 -8.93 17.45 -7.41
N ALA A 175 -9.38 16.19 -7.47
CA ALA A 175 -9.87 15.59 -8.71
C ALA A 175 -11.10 16.34 -9.27
N ALA A 176 -12.07 16.67 -8.42
CA ALA A 176 -13.26 17.41 -8.82
C ALA A 176 -12.93 18.85 -9.24
N GLN A 177 -12.11 19.56 -8.46
CA GLN A 177 -11.68 20.93 -8.78
C GLN A 177 -10.95 20.98 -10.11
N HIS A 178 -10.13 19.98 -10.45
CA HIS A 178 -9.47 19.93 -11.75
C HIS A 178 -10.50 19.92 -12.88
N LEU A 179 -11.54 19.10 -12.82
CA LEU A 179 -12.60 19.06 -13.83
C LEU A 179 -13.39 20.38 -13.88
N ILE A 180 -13.71 20.97 -12.72
CA ILE A 180 -14.44 22.26 -12.64
C ILE A 180 -13.65 23.37 -13.33
N VAL A 181 -12.35 23.48 -13.07
CA VAL A 181 -11.46 24.50 -13.67
C VAL A 181 -11.36 24.30 -15.18
N GLN A 182 -11.38 23.05 -15.65
CA GLN A 182 -11.38 22.73 -17.08
C GLN A 182 -12.76 22.83 -17.75
N GLY A 183 -13.73 23.43 -17.08
CA GLY A 183 -15.01 23.77 -17.67
C GLY A 183 -16.12 22.72 -17.55
N CYS A 184 -15.87 21.57 -16.95
CA CYS A 184 -16.92 20.56 -16.70
C CYS A 184 -17.98 21.09 -15.73
N ARG A 185 -19.24 20.77 -15.99
CA ARG A 185 -20.39 21.25 -15.20
C ARG A 185 -21.30 20.11 -14.72
N ARG A 186 -21.29 18.98 -15.38
CA ARG A 186 -22.03 17.76 -14.99
C ARG A 186 -21.00 16.68 -14.61
N ILE A 187 -20.47 16.80 -13.42
CA ILE A 187 -19.40 15.93 -12.96
C ILE A 187 -19.99 14.79 -12.13
N ALA A 188 -19.64 13.56 -12.44
CA ALA A 188 -20.01 12.39 -11.67
C ALA A 188 -18.81 11.78 -10.91
N PHE A 189 -19.06 11.22 -9.73
CA PHE A 189 -18.11 10.36 -9.02
C PHE A 189 -18.48 8.90 -9.26
N ALA A 190 -17.63 8.15 -9.97
CA ALA A 190 -17.85 6.74 -10.26
C ALA A 190 -17.15 5.85 -9.23
N THR A 191 -17.90 4.92 -8.62
CA THR A 191 -17.39 4.08 -7.53
C THR A 191 -18.02 2.69 -7.49
N ALA A 192 -17.37 1.77 -6.78
CA ALA A 192 -17.98 0.50 -6.40
C ALA A 192 -18.93 0.68 -5.20
N SER A 193 -19.92 -0.18 -5.09
CA SER A 193 -20.77 -0.26 -3.88
C SER A 193 -19.99 -0.75 -2.66
N GLY A 194 -20.50 -0.45 -1.49
CA GLY A 194 -19.85 -0.71 -0.20
C GLY A 194 -18.93 0.43 0.22
N MET A 195 -18.90 0.73 1.51
CA MET A 195 -18.23 1.90 2.03
C MET A 195 -16.98 1.51 2.83
N THR A 196 -15.83 2.10 2.46
CA THR A 196 -14.62 2.13 3.27
C THR A 196 -14.38 3.57 3.72
N SER A 197 -13.56 3.80 4.76
CA SER A 197 -13.24 5.15 5.22
C SER A 197 -12.61 5.99 4.11
N SER A 198 -11.64 5.43 3.38
CA SER A 198 -10.97 6.14 2.29
C SER A 198 -11.93 6.52 1.16
N ARG A 199 -12.86 5.62 0.80
CA ARG A 199 -13.89 5.90 -0.20
C ARG A 199 -14.84 6.99 0.26
N ALA A 200 -15.34 6.91 1.50
CA ALA A 200 -16.21 7.92 2.08
C ALA A 200 -15.56 9.32 2.07
N ASN A 201 -14.29 9.39 2.45
CA ASN A 201 -13.51 10.63 2.46
C ASN A 201 -13.29 11.18 1.04
N LYS A 202 -12.98 10.33 0.04
CA LYS A 202 -12.86 10.76 -1.37
C LYS A 202 -14.18 11.36 -1.87
N ILE A 203 -15.32 10.71 -1.58
CA ILE A 203 -16.65 11.21 -1.94
C ILE A 203 -16.97 12.52 -1.20
N ALA A 204 -16.61 12.64 0.09
CA ALA A 204 -16.82 13.87 0.86
C ALA A 204 -16.06 15.05 0.25
N GLY A 205 -14.78 14.86 -0.11
CA GLY A 205 -13.99 15.90 -0.75
C GLY A 205 -14.53 16.30 -2.13
N TYR A 206 -14.92 15.32 -2.95
CA TYR A 206 -15.59 15.56 -4.21
C TYR A 206 -16.87 16.39 -4.02
N ARG A 207 -17.72 16.02 -3.06
CA ARG A 207 -18.96 16.73 -2.72
C ARG A 207 -18.68 18.17 -2.32
N GLN A 208 -17.73 18.41 -1.43
CA GLN A 208 -17.33 19.75 -0.99
C GLN A 208 -16.90 20.64 -2.17
N ALA A 209 -16.14 20.10 -3.13
CA ALA A 209 -15.70 20.84 -4.29
C ALA A 209 -16.88 21.25 -5.21
N LEU A 210 -17.84 20.35 -5.43
CA LEU A 210 -19.02 20.66 -6.27
C LEU A 210 -19.95 21.63 -5.58
N GLU A 211 -20.25 21.44 -4.31
CA GLU A 211 -21.10 22.36 -3.52
C GLU A 211 -20.49 23.77 -3.48
N GLY A 212 -19.17 23.87 -3.28
CA GLY A 212 -18.44 25.15 -3.34
C GLY A 212 -18.50 25.83 -4.71
N ALA A 213 -18.70 25.07 -5.78
CA ALA A 213 -18.89 25.60 -7.16
C ALA A 213 -20.36 25.76 -7.54
N GLY A 214 -21.32 25.48 -6.68
CA GLY A 214 -22.75 25.51 -6.98
C GLY A 214 -23.19 24.44 -7.98
N LEU A 215 -22.48 23.32 -8.08
CA LEU A 215 -22.78 22.24 -9.00
C LEU A 215 -23.50 21.07 -8.29
N PRO A 216 -24.37 20.34 -9.01
CA PRO A 216 -25.07 19.20 -8.41
C PRO A 216 -24.12 18.04 -8.13
N VAL A 217 -24.32 17.38 -6.98
CA VAL A 217 -23.58 16.17 -6.61
C VAL A 217 -24.21 14.96 -7.28
N TRP A 218 -23.38 14.18 -7.98
CA TRP A 218 -23.82 12.98 -8.68
C TRP A 218 -22.85 11.82 -8.42
N VAL A 219 -23.27 10.82 -7.66
CA VAL A 219 -22.49 9.60 -7.39
C VAL A 219 -23.12 8.44 -8.15
N ILE A 220 -22.29 7.73 -8.91
CA ILE A 220 -22.67 6.55 -9.70
C ILE A 220 -22.01 5.34 -9.07
N GLU A 221 -22.82 4.45 -8.50
CA GLU A 221 -22.34 3.25 -7.83
C GLU A 221 -22.66 2.00 -8.64
N GLY A 222 -21.68 1.08 -8.72
CA GLY A 222 -21.88 -0.24 -9.29
C GLY A 222 -21.43 -1.35 -8.38
N LYS A 223 -22.02 -2.54 -8.54
CA LYS A 223 -21.60 -3.72 -7.78
C LYS A 223 -20.44 -4.38 -8.50
N ALA A 224 -19.28 -4.49 -7.84
CA ALA A 224 -18.24 -5.40 -8.29
C ALA A 224 -18.76 -6.85 -8.14
N GLN A 225 -18.60 -7.67 -9.20
CA GLN A 225 -19.14 -9.03 -9.21
C GLN A 225 -18.37 -10.00 -8.33
N PHE A 226 -17.08 -9.69 -8.10
CA PHE A 226 -16.19 -10.49 -7.26
C PHE A 226 -15.45 -9.58 -6.27
N ALA A 227 -15.20 -10.06 -5.08
CA ALA A 227 -14.58 -9.26 -4.01
C ALA A 227 -13.05 -9.08 -4.15
N TYR A 228 -12.44 -9.53 -5.24
CA TYR A 228 -10.99 -9.75 -5.33
C TYR A 228 -10.35 -9.16 -6.58
N GLY A 229 -9.56 -8.14 -6.40
CA GLY A 229 -8.62 -7.69 -7.39
C GLY A 229 -9.06 -6.51 -8.25
N ASP A 230 -8.13 -5.94 -9.00
CA ASP A 230 -8.34 -4.71 -9.75
C ASP A 230 -8.82 -4.93 -11.18
N ALA A 231 -8.69 -6.16 -11.68
CA ALA A 231 -9.42 -6.55 -12.89
C ALA A 231 -10.90 -6.25 -12.75
N GLU A 232 -11.45 -6.42 -11.52
CA GLU A 232 -12.83 -6.09 -11.20
C GLU A 232 -13.14 -4.61 -11.27
N MET A 233 -12.22 -3.76 -10.81
CA MET A 233 -12.42 -2.32 -10.92
C MET A 233 -12.43 -1.89 -12.38
N ALA A 234 -11.59 -2.48 -13.24
CA ALA A 234 -11.64 -2.21 -14.67
C ALA A 234 -12.94 -2.74 -15.32
N GLU A 235 -13.38 -3.95 -14.97
CA GLU A 235 -14.66 -4.50 -15.47
C GLU A 235 -15.86 -3.69 -14.96
N LEU A 236 -15.85 -3.28 -13.70
CA LEU A 236 -16.86 -2.36 -13.15
C LEU A 236 -16.84 -1.03 -13.92
N GLY A 237 -15.66 -0.49 -14.21
CA GLY A 237 -15.52 0.73 -15.01
C GLY A 237 -16.16 0.60 -16.38
N LYS A 238 -15.96 -0.54 -17.08
CA LYS A 238 -16.63 -0.81 -18.36
C LYS A 238 -18.16 -0.82 -18.21
N THR A 239 -18.67 -1.53 -17.20
CA THR A 239 -20.11 -1.61 -16.93
C THR A 239 -20.71 -0.22 -16.64
N LEU A 240 -20.07 0.59 -15.80
CA LEU A 240 -20.53 1.93 -15.50
C LEU A 240 -20.49 2.85 -16.72
N ALA A 241 -19.48 2.74 -17.56
CA ALA A 241 -19.39 3.50 -18.81
C ALA A 241 -20.53 3.14 -19.78
N GLU A 242 -20.88 1.85 -19.91
CA GLU A 242 -22.01 1.39 -20.71
C GLU A 242 -23.35 1.93 -20.17
N GLN A 243 -23.55 1.94 -18.86
CA GLN A 243 -24.72 2.52 -18.20
C GLN A 243 -24.82 4.04 -18.47
N ILE A 244 -23.71 4.76 -18.34
CA ILE A 244 -23.64 6.20 -18.64
C ILE A 244 -23.95 6.45 -20.12
N TYR A 245 -23.43 5.64 -21.02
CA TYR A 245 -23.69 5.76 -22.46
C TYR A 245 -25.17 5.61 -22.81
N GLN A 246 -25.88 4.69 -22.16
CA GLN A 246 -27.31 4.44 -22.34
C GLN A 246 -28.20 5.47 -21.64
N SER A 247 -27.65 6.26 -20.73
CA SER A 247 -28.42 7.28 -19.99
C SER A 247 -28.81 8.45 -20.87
N ALA A 248 -30.00 8.98 -20.65
CA ALA A 248 -30.46 10.22 -21.30
C ALA A 248 -29.64 11.46 -20.86
N THR A 249 -29.11 11.44 -19.64
CA THR A 249 -28.24 12.47 -19.09
C THR A 249 -26.84 11.90 -18.89
N ARG A 250 -25.85 12.52 -19.53
CA ARG A 250 -24.44 12.10 -19.42
C ARG A 250 -23.62 13.15 -18.69
N PRO A 251 -22.65 12.75 -17.85
CA PRO A 251 -21.67 13.67 -17.32
C PRO A 251 -20.74 14.18 -18.43
N ASP A 252 -20.18 15.36 -18.25
CA ASP A 252 -19.08 15.91 -19.06
C ASP A 252 -17.72 15.72 -18.37
N GLY A 253 -17.73 15.34 -17.08
CA GLY A 253 -16.56 14.99 -16.30
C GLY A 253 -16.83 13.83 -15.35
N ILE A 254 -15.84 12.98 -15.14
CA ILE A 254 -15.91 11.84 -14.22
C ILE A 254 -14.69 11.83 -13.32
N VAL A 255 -14.92 11.83 -12.01
CA VAL A 255 -13.94 11.42 -11.02
C VAL A 255 -14.14 9.92 -10.78
N ALA A 256 -13.16 9.10 -11.13
CA ALA A 256 -13.18 7.68 -10.84
C ALA A 256 -12.51 7.39 -9.49
N LEU A 257 -13.08 6.46 -8.72
CA LEU A 257 -12.60 6.04 -7.41
C LEU A 257 -11.10 5.74 -7.39
N ASN A 258 -10.61 5.09 -8.46
CA ASN A 258 -9.19 4.77 -8.69
C ASN A 258 -8.88 4.69 -10.19
N ASP A 259 -7.60 4.57 -10.52
CA ASP A 259 -7.13 4.54 -11.89
C ASP A 259 -7.61 3.30 -12.67
N MET A 260 -7.74 2.13 -12.03
CA MET A 260 -8.24 0.94 -12.71
C MET A 260 -9.70 1.09 -13.15
N LEU A 261 -10.53 1.70 -12.31
CA LEU A 261 -11.92 2.03 -12.67
C LEU A 261 -11.91 3.02 -13.86
N ALA A 262 -11.08 4.07 -13.78
CA ALA A 262 -10.95 5.06 -14.85
C ALA A 262 -10.53 4.45 -16.18
N ILE A 263 -9.50 3.58 -16.17
CA ILE A 263 -9.00 2.87 -17.36
C ILE A 263 -10.09 1.98 -17.96
N GLY A 264 -10.84 1.26 -17.11
CA GLY A 264 -11.98 0.46 -17.57
C GLY A 264 -13.05 1.31 -18.25
N MET A 265 -13.39 2.47 -17.66
CA MET A 265 -14.37 3.41 -18.24
C MET A 265 -13.88 3.95 -19.57
N ILE A 266 -12.65 4.44 -19.66
CA ILE A 266 -12.07 4.96 -20.91
C ILE A 266 -12.07 3.90 -22.01
N SER A 267 -11.66 2.67 -21.69
CA SER A 267 -11.69 1.55 -22.64
C SER A 267 -13.09 1.26 -23.19
N ALA A 268 -14.12 1.33 -22.35
CA ALA A 268 -15.50 1.14 -22.80
C ALA A 268 -16.00 2.32 -23.61
N PHE A 269 -15.75 3.56 -23.19
CA PHE A 269 -16.12 4.76 -23.92
C PHE A 269 -15.54 4.75 -25.36
N GLN A 270 -14.27 4.40 -25.51
CA GLN A 270 -13.63 4.28 -26.83
C GLN A 270 -14.35 3.27 -27.75
N ARG A 271 -14.72 2.09 -27.21
CA ARG A 271 -15.49 1.08 -27.97
C ARG A 271 -16.88 1.54 -28.36
N LEU A 272 -17.47 2.43 -27.56
CA LEU A 272 -18.79 3.02 -27.80
C LEU A 272 -18.73 4.29 -28.69
N GLY A 273 -17.55 4.68 -29.15
CA GLY A 273 -17.34 5.87 -29.97
C GLY A 273 -17.41 7.19 -29.21
N VAL A 274 -17.35 7.15 -27.85
CA VAL A 274 -17.28 8.34 -27.01
C VAL A 274 -15.81 8.74 -26.86
N ARG A 275 -15.52 10.00 -27.18
CA ARG A 275 -14.15 10.53 -27.15
C ARG A 275 -13.80 11.00 -25.74
N VAL A 276 -12.63 10.58 -25.27
CA VAL A 276 -12.02 11.08 -24.04
C VAL A 276 -10.74 11.81 -24.46
N PRO A 277 -10.61 13.12 -24.17
CA PRO A 277 -11.41 13.93 -23.25
C PRO A 277 -12.56 14.72 -23.87
N GLU A 278 -12.76 14.76 -25.20
CA GLU A 278 -13.59 15.76 -25.90
C GLU A 278 -15.07 15.66 -25.54
N ASP A 279 -15.62 14.45 -25.38
CA ASP A 279 -17.02 14.23 -25.03
C ASP A 279 -17.19 14.05 -23.51
N ILE A 280 -16.24 13.39 -22.85
CA ILE A 280 -16.22 13.16 -21.40
C ILE A 280 -14.77 13.23 -20.89
N SER A 281 -14.48 14.12 -19.96
CA SER A 281 -13.21 14.16 -19.24
C SER A 281 -13.17 13.17 -18.08
N VAL A 282 -12.04 12.48 -17.86
CA VAL A 282 -11.90 11.47 -16.79
C VAL A 282 -10.66 11.74 -15.94
N VAL A 283 -10.82 11.74 -14.62
CA VAL A 283 -9.72 11.81 -13.64
C VAL A 283 -9.74 10.57 -12.77
N GLY A 284 -8.58 9.94 -12.60
CA GLY A 284 -8.37 8.83 -11.67
C GLY A 284 -7.77 9.28 -10.33
N ILE A 285 -7.55 8.30 -9.46
CA ILE A 285 -6.80 8.44 -8.21
C ILE A 285 -5.89 7.21 -8.12
N ASP A 286 -4.68 7.34 -7.65
CA ASP A 286 -3.59 6.41 -7.34
C ASP A 286 -2.32 6.68 -8.18
N ASN A 287 -2.42 7.31 -9.35
CA ASN A 287 -1.31 7.57 -10.26
C ASN A 287 -0.45 6.34 -10.55
N MET A 288 -1.09 5.24 -10.96
CA MET A 288 -0.39 4.02 -11.33
C MET A 288 0.47 4.23 -12.58
N PHE A 289 1.53 3.43 -12.75
CA PHE A 289 2.37 3.51 -13.94
C PHE A 289 1.59 3.28 -15.26
N LEU A 290 0.54 2.48 -15.22
CA LEU A 290 -0.35 2.25 -16.37
C LEU A 290 -1.08 3.53 -16.82
N SER A 291 -1.32 4.46 -15.92
CA SER A 291 -2.04 5.71 -16.20
C SER A 291 -1.30 6.62 -17.19
N GLU A 292 0.04 6.52 -17.23
CA GLU A 292 0.87 7.21 -18.21
C GLU A 292 0.89 6.51 -19.57
N LEU A 293 0.82 5.17 -19.57
CA LEU A 293 0.94 4.35 -20.79
C LEU A 293 -0.38 4.19 -21.54
N PHE A 294 -1.49 4.48 -20.90
CA PHE A 294 -2.82 4.35 -21.51
C PHE A 294 -3.07 5.47 -22.53
N ASN A 295 -3.97 5.26 -23.47
CA ASN A 295 -4.33 6.27 -24.47
C ASN A 295 -5.85 6.58 -24.42
N PRO A 296 -6.28 7.84 -24.08
CA PRO A 296 -5.42 8.93 -23.63
C PRO A 296 -4.76 8.65 -22.28
N ALA A 297 -3.56 9.22 -22.05
CA ALA A 297 -2.89 9.13 -20.77
C ALA A 297 -3.76 9.74 -19.65
N LEU A 298 -3.94 9.01 -18.56
CA LEU A 298 -4.91 9.34 -17.51
C LEU A 298 -4.36 10.41 -16.54
N SER A 299 -5.06 11.53 -16.43
CA SER A 299 -4.89 12.49 -15.32
C SER A 299 -5.29 11.82 -14.01
N SER A 300 -4.44 11.88 -13.02
CA SER A 300 -4.67 11.15 -11.76
C SER A 300 -4.15 11.91 -10.56
N VAL A 301 -4.81 11.72 -9.41
CA VAL A 301 -4.35 12.23 -8.12
C VAL A 301 -3.41 11.20 -7.50
N ALA A 302 -2.18 11.64 -7.21
CA ALA A 302 -1.09 10.81 -6.75
C ALA A 302 -0.90 10.87 -5.23
N PRO A 303 -0.87 9.73 -4.52
CA PRO A 303 -0.35 9.66 -3.16
C PRO A 303 1.19 9.79 -3.18
N PRO A 304 1.81 10.41 -2.17
CA PRO A 304 3.26 10.43 -2.01
C PRO A 304 3.74 9.10 -1.38
N LEU A 305 3.61 7.99 -2.12
CA LEU A 305 3.80 6.62 -1.63
C LEU A 305 5.15 6.40 -0.95
N ARG A 306 6.23 6.99 -1.49
CA ARG A 306 7.57 6.85 -0.93
C ARG A 306 7.67 7.46 0.48
N GLU A 307 7.13 8.66 0.65
CA GLU A 307 7.14 9.36 1.93
C GLU A 307 6.25 8.64 2.95
N MET A 308 5.09 8.16 2.50
CA MET A 308 4.18 7.34 3.32
C MET A 308 4.85 6.03 3.74
N ALA A 309 5.51 5.32 2.83
CA ALA A 309 6.20 4.06 3.13
C ALA A 309 7.35 4.25 4.15
N VAL A 310 8.13 5.31 4.00
CA VAL A 310 9.17 5.67 4.98
C VAL A 310 8.54 5.92 6.35
N LYS A 311 7.47 6.73 6.42
CA LYS A 311 6.76 7.00 7.67
C LYS A 311 6.20 5.73 8.31
N ILE A 312 5.58 4.83 7.52
CA ILE A 312 5.07 3.55 7.97
C ILE A 312 6.17 2.73 8.64
N VAL A 313 7.29 2.57 7.95
CA VAL A 313 8.41 1.74 8.46
C VAL A 313 9.05 2.39 9.68
N ASP A 314 9.33 3.69 9.65
CA ASP A 314 9.90 4.42 10.78
C ASP A 314 9.01 4.31 12.02
N ARG A 315 7.70 4.45 11.83
CA ARG A 315 6.74 4.36 12.92
C ARG A 315 6.63 2.95 13.49
N LEU A 316 6.63 1.94 12.60
CA LEU A 316 6.61 0.53 13.01
C LEU A 316 7.87 0.18 13.81
N MET A 317 9.04 0.59 13.35
CA MET A 317 10.30 0.36 14.05
C MET A 317 10.35 1.08 15.39
N GLY A 318 9.92 2.36 15.43
CA GLY A 318 9.84 3.10 16.68
C GLY A 318 8.94 2.44 17.72
N ARG A 319 7.79 1.87 17.29
CA ARG A 319 6.90 1.13 18.21
C ARG A 319 7.45 -0.22 18.64
N LEU A 320 8.23 -0.89 17.80
CA LEU A 320 8.92 -2.13 18.18
C LEU A 320 9.97 -1.88 19.27
N GLU A 321 10.60 -0.70 19.27
CA GLU A 321 11.56 -0.27 20.30
C GLU A 321 10.86 0.30 21.55
N ASN A 322 9.77 1.05 21.35
CA ASN A 322 9.00 1.68 22.41
C ASN A 322 7.49 1.51 22.18
N PRO A 323 6.87 0.44 22.71
CA PRO A 323 5.44 0.18 22.57
C PRO A 323 4.52 1.26 23.15
N GLU A 324 5.01 2.08 24.11
CA GLU A 324 4.25 3.14 24.78
C GLU A 324 4.15 4.44 23.97
N LEU A 325 4.68 4.48 22.75
CA LEU A 325 4.50 5.65 21.90
C LEU A 325 3.01 5.97 21.72
N PRO A 326 2.60 7.26 21.76
CA PRO A 326 1.23 7.64 21.54
C PRO A 326 0.76 7.20 20.15
N VAL A 327 -0.51 6.82 20.06
CA VAL A 327 -1.15 6.49 18.78
C VAL A 327 -1.34 7.76 17.97
N GLU A 328 -0.92 7.76 16.72
CA GLU A 328 -0.97 8.92 15.84
C GLU A 328 -1.53 8.55 14.46
N GLU A 329 -2.19 9.52 13.84
CA GLU A 329 -2.63 9.48 12.46
C GLU A 329 -1.76 10.42 11.62
N PHE A 330 -1.19 9.91 10.53
CA PHE A 330 -0.34 10.66 9.61
C PHE A 330 -1.06 10.80 8.28
N LEU A 331 -1.48 12.03 7.96
CA LEU A 331 -2.11 12.38 6.69
C LEU A 331 -1.12 13.05 5.76
N PHE A 332 -1.01 12.56 4.54
CA PHE A 332 -0.14 13.08 3.50
C PHE A 332 -0.93 13.77 2.40
N ALA A 333 -0.51 14.96 2.03
CA ALA A 333 -1.15 15.71 0.96
C ALA A 333 -0.95 15.01 -0.40
N PRO A 334 -2.04 14.81 -1.17
CA PRO A 334 -1.93 14.30 -2.53
C PRO A 334 -1.42 15.38 -3.50
N SER A 335 -1.05 14.96 -4.71
CA SER A 335 -0.72 15.85 -5.81
C SER A 335 -1.46 15.44 -7.08
N LEU A 336 -1.77 16.41 -7.96
CA LEU A 336 -2.42 16.14 -9.24
C LEU A 336 -1.38 15.99 -10.35
N VAL A 337 -1.42 14.88 -11.05
CA VAL A 337 -0.64 14.62 -12.26
C VAL A 337 -1.57 14.80 -13.45
N ARG A 338 -1.41 15.93 -14.17
CA ARG A 338 -2.21 16.28 -15.35
C ARG A 338 -1.68 15.53 -16.56
N ARG A 339 -2.59 14.94 -17.34
CA ARG A 339 -2.32 14.23 -18.59
C ARG A 339 -3.41 14.54 -19.63
N GLN A 340 -3.70 13.58 -20.51
CA GLN A 340 -4.53 13.79 -21.71
C GLN A 340 -6.02 13.47 -21.53
N SER A 341 -6.42 12.81 -20.44
CA SER A 341 -7.81 12.35 -20.22
C SER A 341 -8.77 13.45 -19.76
N VAL A 342 -8.30 14.68 -19.63
CA VAL A 342 -9.09 15.86 -19.29
C VAL A 342 -8.87 16.93 -20.34
N ILE A 343 -9.97 17.54 -20.80
CA ILE A 343 -9.90 18.63 -21.78
C ILE A 343 -9.08 19.77 -21.19
N ASN A 344 -8.24 20.41 -22.02
CA ASN A 344 -7.57 21.63 -21.65
C ASN A 344 -8.42 22.81 -22.13
N ALA A 345 -8.92 23.61 -21.18
CA ALA A 345 -9.67 24.85 -21.46
C ALA A 345 -8.75 25.96 -21.96
#